data_62421d37af817ac92e5e53b9746e8e04
#
_entry.id   62421d37af817ac92e5e53b9746e8e04
#
_cell.length_a   1.000
_cell.length_b   1.000
_cell.length_c   1.000
_cell.angle_alpha   90.00
_cell.angle_beta   90.00
_cell.angle_gamma   90.00
#
_symmetry.space_group_name_H-M   'P 1'
#
loop_
_entity.id
_entity.type
_entity.pdbx_description
1 polymer ?
#
loop_
_entity_poly.entity_id
_entity_poly.type
_entity_poly.pdbx_seq_one_letter_code
_entity_poly.pdbx_strand_id
1 'polypeptide(L)'
;LSSSLSLMKEEIQQTRLDNSLTVLTDRMPGVRSATLGFFFRVGSRQEPLELNGISHFIEHTVFKGTARRSALDIAIEQDRLGGNLDAFTSHEETGFAIKVIDDQLPRAFDLIADMLVNPRFDEADLKAEQRVIIEEMKMVEDSPEDHLGDLFNEAVFGSHPLGLSIAGTPETVRS
;
A
#
# COMPACT_ATOMS: atom_id res chain seq x y z
N LEU A 1 -14.83 -9.14 45.23
CA LEU A 1 -14.97 -8.30 44.03
C LEU A 1 -14.22 -8.99 42.89
N SER A 2 -14.87 -9.93 42.21
CA SER A 2 -14.39 -10.59 41.00
C SER A 2 -14.76 -9.69 39.82
N SER A 3 -13.83 -8.89 39.31
CA SER A 3 -13.96 -8.24 38.01
C SER A 3 -13.71 -9.30 36.94
N SER A 4 -14.78 -9.83 36.37
CA SER A 4 -14.72 -10.60 35.14
C SER A 4 -14.25 -9.66 34.05
N LEU A 5 -12.95 -9.72 33.68
CA LEU A 5 -12.47 -9.29 32.39
C LEU A 5 -13.21 -10.16 31.36
N SER A 6 -14.27 -9.62 30.77
CA SER A 6 -14.87 -10.19 29.57
C SER A 6 -13.82 -10.13 28.51
N LEU A 7 -13.18 -11.26 28.21
CA LEU A 7 -12.38 -11.42 27.00
C LEU A 7 -13.27 -11.01 25.83
N MET A 8 -12.90 -9.93 25.13
CA MET A 8 -13.61 -9.51 23.91
C MET A 8 -13.60 -10.70 22.97
N LYS A 9 -14.79 -11.23 22.68
CA LYS A 9 -14.94 -12.35 21.75
C LYS A 9 -14.70 -11.76 20.35
N GLU A 10 -13.65 -12.19 19.70
CA GLU A 10 -13.39 -11.85 18.30
C GLU A 10 -14.58 -12.29 17.44
N GLU A 11 -15.17 -11.34 16.70
CA GLU A 11 -16.30 -11.61 15.78
C GLU A 11 -15.81 -11.48 14.33
N ILE A 12 -14.80 -12.27 13.97
CA ILE A 12 -14.25 -12.26 12.61
C ILE A 12 -15.25 -12.94 11.67
N GLN A 13 -15.63 -12.23 10.62
CA GLN A 13 -16.48 -12.74 9.55
C GLN A 13 -15.76 -12.64 8.23
N GLN A 14 -15.93 -13.67 7.39
CA GLN A 14 -15.42 -13.68 6.02
C GLN A 14 -16.60 -13.75 5.06
N THR A 15 -16.64 -12.82 4.13
CA THR A 15 -17.63 -12.77 3.04
C THR A 15 -16.89 -12.81 1.71
N ARG A 16 -17.32 -13.68 0.80
CA ARG A 16 -16.82 -13.70 -0.59
C ARG A 16 -17.90 -13.15 -1.50
N LEU A 17 -17.56 -12.11 -2.26
CA LEU A 17 -18.44 -11.49 -3.24
C LEU A 17 -18.41 -12.26 -4.57
N ASP A 18 -19.40 -12.03 -5.45
CA ASP A 18 -19.53 -12.70 -6.74
C ASP A 18 -18.33 -12.47 -7.67
N ASN A 19 -17.68 -11.31 -7.55
CA ASN A 19 -16.44 -10.96 -8.27
C ASN A 19 -15.18 -11.58 -7.65
N SER A 20 -15.33 -12.50 -6.69
CA SER A 20 -14.27 -13.18 -5.96
C SER A 20 -13.51 -12.31 -4.94
N LEU A 21 -13.90 -11.06 -4.72
CA LEU A 21 -13.35 -10.25 -3.65
C LEU A 21 -13.70 -10.88 -2.30
N THR A 22 -12.69 -11.04 -1.44
CA THR A 22 -12.87 -11.49 -0.06
C THR A 22 -12.88 -10.29 0.87
N VAL A 23 -13.95 -10.15 1.65
CA VAL A 23 -14.10 -9.14 2.68
C VAL A 23 -13.95 -9.80 4.04
N LEU A 24 -13.00 -9.32 4.84
CA LEU A 24 -12.82 -9.73 6.23
C LEU A 24 -13.30 -8.59 7.12
N THR A 25 -14.12 -8.90 8.10
CA THR A 25 -14.57 -7.93 9.10
C THR A 25 -14.34 -8.49 10.50
N ASP A 26 -13.80 -7.65 11.37
CA ASP A 26 -13.70 -7.92 12.81
C ASP A 26 -14.42 -6.80 13.55
N ARG A 27 -15.48 -7.16 14.28
CA ARG A 27 -16.26 -6.20 15.04
C ARG A 27 -15.75 -6.10 16.46
N MET A 28 -15.25 -4.92 16.81
CA MET A 28 -14.72 -4.60 18.14
C MET A 28 -15.69 -3.69 18.91
N PRO A 29 -16.65 -4.24 19.71
CA PRO A 29 -17.62 -3.44 20.45
C PRO A 29 -16.93 -2.50 21.44
N GLY A 30 -17.40 -1.24 21.51
CA GLY A 30 -16.87 -0.24 22.45
C GLY A 30 -15.66 0.55 21.95
N VAL A 31 -15.19 0.29 20.73
CA VAL A 31 -14.13 1.07 20.05
C VAL A 31 -14.77 2.01 19.04
N ARG A 32 -14.34 3.29 19.04
CA ARG A 32 -14.81 4.34 18.12
C ARG A 32 -13.87 4.54 16.93
N SER A 33 -12.89 3.67 16.76
CA SER A 33 -12.00 3.69 15.58
C SER A 33 -12.28 2.49 14.69
N ALA A 34 -12.12 2.68 13.37
CA ALA A 34 -12.18 1.63 12.37
C ALA A 34 -10.88 1.66 11.54
N THR A 35 -10.36 0.48 11.24
CA THR A 35 -9.25 0.33 10.29
C THR A 35 -9.81 -0.29 9.00
N LEU A 36 -9.53 0.35 7.88
CA LEU A 36 -9.86 -0.14 6.55
C LEU A 36 -8.56 -0.48 5.82
N GLY A 37 -8.48 -1.69 5.24
CA GLY A 37 -7.34 -2.13 4.45
C GLY A 37 -7.77 -2.76 3.13
N PHE A 38 -7.02 -2.47 2.07
CA PHE A 38 -7.10 -3.13 0.78
C PHE A 38 -5.77 -3.84 0.54
N PHE A 39 -5.81 -5.15 0.29
CA PHE A 39 -4.63 -5.98 0.11
C PHE A 39 -4.72 -6.72 -1.21
N PHE A 40 -3.67 -6.60 -2.00
CA PHE A 40 -3.50 -7.27 -3.29
C PHE A 40 -2.41 -8.32 -3.15
N ARG A 41 -2.68 -9.55 -3.61
CA ARG A 41 -1.70 -10.64 -3.66
C ARG A 41 -0.79 -10.48 -4.88
N VAL A 42 -0.25 -9.29 -5.03
CA VAL A 42 0.68 -8.90 -6.11
C VAL A 42 1.76 -8.02 -5.47
N GLY A 43 3.00 -8.34 -5.73
CA GLY A 43 4.17 -7.59 -5.32
C GLY A 43 5.33 -7.87 -6.27
N SER A 44 6.55 -7.49 -5.92
CA SER A 44 7.69 -7.56 -6.83
C SER A 44 8.02 -8.98 -7.35
N ARG A 45 7.62 -10.02 -6.62
CA ARG A 45 7.82 -11.42 -7.04
C ARG A 45 7.08 -11.81 -8.31
N GLN A 46 5.91 -11.20 -8.57
CA GLN A 46 5.07 -11.50 -9.72
C GLN A 46 5.36 -10.62 -10.93
N GLU A 47 6.28 -9.67 -10.80
CA GLU A 47 6.63 -8.74 -11.87
C GLU A 47 7.47 -9.42 -12.95
N PRO A 48 7.24 -9.08 -14.25
CA PRO A 48 8.21 -9.37 -15.29
C PRO A 48 9.55 -8.67 -14.99
N LEU A 49 10.66 -9.32 -15.29
CA LEU A 49 12.00 -8.78 -14.97
C LEU A 49 12.24 -7.38 -15.56
N GLU A 50 11.73 -7.13 -16.76
CA GLU A 50 11.79 -5.84 -17.44
C GLU A 50 10.96 -4.73 -16.80
N LEU A 51 10.00 -5.11 -15.91
CA LEU A 51 9.13 -4.20 -15.17
C LEU A 51 9.36 -4.29 -13.65
N ASN A 52 10.50 -4.81 -13.23
CA ASN A 52 10.81 -4.88 -11.80
C ASN A 52 10.73 -3.50 -11.15
N GLY A 53 9.97 -3.40 -10.06
CA GLY A 53 9.64 -2.16 -9.37
C GLY A 53 8.28 -1.55 -9.74
N ILE A 54 7.53 -2.15 -10.70
CA ILE A 54 6.25 -1.58 -11.14
C ILE A 54 5.19 -1.53 -10.03
N SER A 55 5.15 -2.51 -9.11
CA SER A 55 4.19 -2.51 -8.00
C SER A 55 4.46 -1.36 -7.04
N HIS A 56 5.72 -1.11 -6.70
CA HIS A 56 6.14 0.02 -5.89
C HIS A 56 5.88 1.36 -6.61
N PHE A 57 6.14 1.41 -7.91
CA PHE A 57 5.83 2.58 -8.72
C PHE A 57 4.33 2.90 -8.75
N ILE A 58 3.46 1.90 -8.87
CA ILE A 58 2.01 2.06 -8.81
C ILE A 58 1.59 2.55 -7.42
N GLU A 59 2.16 2.00 -6.35
CA GLU A 59 1.90 2.46 -4.98
C GLU A 59 2.10 3.98 -4.85
N HIS A 60 3.21 4.53 -5.35
CA HIS A 60 3.48 5.96 -5.34
C HIS A 60 2.49 6.75 -6.19
N THR A 61 2.16 6.24 -7.37
CA THR A 61 1.43 7.01 -8.39
C THR A 61 -0.06 7.10 -8.16
N VAL A 62 -0.68 6.17 -7.40
CA VAL A 62 -2.11 6.24 -7.08
C VAL A 62 -2.47 7.45 -6.21
N PHE A 63 -1.50 8.04 -5.51
CA PHE A 63 -1.67 9.28 -4.73
C PHE A 63 -1.63 10.56 -5.57
N LYS A 64 -1.28 10.48 -6.86
CA LYS A 64 -1.07 11.67 -7.72
C LYS A 64 -2.35 12.18 -8.38
N GLY A 65 -3.46 11.50 -8.18
CA GLY A 65 -4.79 11.97 -8.60
C GLY A 65 -5.62 10.89 -9.26
N THR A 66 -6.90 11.16 -9.30
CA THR A 66 -7.94 10.34 -9.93
C THR A 66 -8.69 11.16 -10.96
N ALA A 67 -9.66 10.56 -11.65
CA ALA A 67 -10.58 11.30 -12.52
C ALA A 67 -11.40 12.36 -11.75
N ARG A 68 -11.61 12.19 -10.44
CA ARG A 68 -12.44 13.06 -9.59
C ARG A 68 -11.63 13.96 -8.65
N ARG A 69 -10.38 13.64 -8.37
CA ARG A 69 -9.55 14.28 -7.34
C ARG A 69 -8.17 14.60 -7.87
N SER A 70 -7.68 15.79 -7.60
CA SER A 70 -6.25 16.10 -7.76
C SER A 70 -5.45 15.48 -6.60
N ALA A 71 -4.11 15.41 -6.73
CA ALA A 71 -3.23 15.01 -5.63
C ALA A 71 -3.45 15.87 -4.37
N LEU A 72 -3.69 17.19 -4.54
CA LEU A 72 -3.99 18.08 -3.43
C LEU A 72 -5.33 17.75 -2.77
N ASP A 73 -6.36 17.41 -3.55
CA ASP A 73 -7.66 17.02 -3.01
C ASP A 73 -7.53 15.73 -2.19
N ILE A 74 -6.74 14.74 -2.67
CA ILE A 74 -6.46 13.50 -1.94
C ILE A 74 -5.80 13.82 -0.60
N ALA A 75 -4.74 14.66 -0.58
CA ALA A 75 -4.05 15.04 0.63
C ALA A 75 -4.97 15.77 1.62
N ILE A 76 -5.79 16.72 1.14
CA ILE A 76 -6.75 17.45 1.97
C ILE A 76 -7.84 16.52 2.54
N GLU A 77 -8.36 15.59 1.73
CA GLU A 77 -9.36 14.63 2.20
C GLU A 77 -8.76 13.68 3.24
N GLN A 78 -7.53 13.21 3.05
CA GLN A 78 -6.79 12.41 4.01
C GLN A 78 -6.62 13.14 5.34
N ASP A 79 -6.18 14.40 5.32
CA ASP A 79 -6.06 15.23 6.53
C ASP A 79 -7.40 15.38 7.26
N ARG A 80 -8.49 15.57 6.51
CA ARG A 80 -9.85 15.70 7.08
C ARG A 80 -10.37 14.42 7.70
N LEU A 81 -9.92 13.26 7.25
CA LEU A 81 -10.27 11.97 7.85
C LEU A 81 -9.62 11.78 9.22
N GLY A 82 -8.56 12.57 9.53
CA GLY A 82 -7.85 12.52 10.80
C GLY A 82 -7.07 11.22 11.02
N GLY A 83 -6.83 10.47 9.96
CA GLY A 83 -6.04 9.25 9.94
C GLY A 83 -4.89 9.33 8.95
N ASN A 84 -3.87 8.52 9.17
CA ASN A 84 -2.80 8.36 8.20
C ASN A 84 -3.16 7.22 7.24
N LEU A 85 -3.09 7.48 5.94
CA LEU A 85 -3.21 6.47 4.92
C LEU A 85 -1.81 5.92 4.64
N ASP A 86 -1.58 4.72 5.09
CA ASP A 86 -0.34 3.99 4.89
C ASP A 86 -0.46 3.09 3.66
N ALA A 87 0.58 3.03 2.85
CA ALA A 87 0.72 2.11 1.75
C ALA A 87 2.06 1.37 1.86
N PHE A 88 2.11 0.16 1.34
CA PHE A 88 3.34 -0.61 1.28
C PHE A 88 3.32 -1.60 0.12
N THR A 89 4.49 -1.87 -0.41
CA THR A 89 4.74 -2.95 -1.36
C THR A 89 5.77 -3.90 -0.78
N SER A 90 5.47 -5.19 -0.84
CA SER A 90 6.39 -6.27 -0.49
C SER A 90 6.67 -7.16 -1.71
N HIS A 91 7.42 -8.23 -1.52
CA HIS A 91 7.62 -9.20 -2.61
C HIS A 91 6.33 -9.91 -3.05
N GLU A 92 5.35 -10.09 -2.18
CA GLU A 92 4.18 -10.94 -2.45
C GLU A 92 2.84 -10.22 -2.32
N GLU A 93 2.83 -9.00 -1.78
CA GLU A 93 1.60 -8.23 -1.58
C GLU A 93 1.85 -6.72 -1.64
N THR A 94 0.80 -6.01 -2.03
CA THR A 94 0.71 -4.55 -1.95
C THR A 94 -0.52 -4.19 -1.11
N GLY A 95 -0.39 -3.30 -0.15
CA GLY A 95 -1.44 -2.94 0.79
C GLY A 95 -1.62 -1.44 0.92
N PHE A 96 -2.87 -1.05 1.19
CA PHE A 96 -3.27 0.32 1.50
C PHE A 96 -4.18 0.28 2.72
N ALA A 97 -3.85 0.99 3.77
CA ALA A 97 -4.62 0.95 5.01
C ALA A 97 -4.75 2.33 5.65
N ILE A 98 -5.93 2.60 6.21
CA ILE A 98 -6.20 3.82 6.97
C ILE A 98 -6.93 3.47 8.26
N LYS A 99 -6.59 4.17 9.34
CA LYS A 99 -7.32 4.13 10.59
C LYS A 99 -8.04 5.44 10.80
N VAL A 100 -9.35 5.39 10.95
CA VAL A 100 -10.23 6.56 11.10
C VAL A 100 -11.19 6.38 12.26
N ILE A 101 -11.92 7.45 12.62
CA ILE A 101 -13.10 7.32 13.49
C ILE A 101 -14.21 6.62 12.69
N ASP A 102 -15.01 5.82 13.38
CA ASP A 102 -16.01 4.92 12.78
C ASP A 102 -17.00 5.62 11.83
N ASP A 103 -17.37 6.87 12.11
CA ASP A 103 -18.27 7.67 11.27
C ASP A 103 -17.62 8.15 9.96
N GLN A 104 -16.29 8.16 9.90
CA GLN A 104 -15.53 8.53 8.68
C GLN A 104 -15.23 7.33 7.76
N LEU A 105 -15.55 6.11 8.18
CA LEU A 105 -15.25 4.89 7.40
C LEU A 105 -15.83 4.93 5.97
N PRO A 106 -17.07 5.38 5.71
CA PRO A 106 -17.60 5.46 4.33
C PRO A 106 -16.80 6.41 3.43
N ARG A 107 -16.31 7.52 4.00
CA ARG A 107 -15.49 8.51 3.27
C ARG A 107 -14.10 7.96 2.99
N ALA A 108 -13.49 7.30 3.97
CA ALA A 108 -12.21 6.64 3.80
C ALA A 108 -12.27 5.57 2.71
N PHE A 109 -13.38 4.80 2.68
CA PHE A 109 -13.61 3.81 1.63
C PHE A 109 -13.73 4.46 0.23
N ASP A 110 -14.53 5.53 0.09
CA ASP A 110 -14.69 6.23 -1.20
C ASP A 110 -13.36 6.81 -1.70
N LEU A 111 -12.55 7.38 -0.79
CA LEU A 111 -11.24 7.92 -1.14
C LEU A 111 -10.30 6.83 -1.66
N ILE A 112 -10.08 5.78 -0.88
CA ILE A 112 -9.12 4.73 -1.25
C ILE A 112 -9.61 3.95 -2.48
N ALA A 113 -10.90 3.62 -2.55
CA ALA A 113 -11.46 2.93 -3.70
C ALA A 113 -11.32 3.75 -4.99
N ASP A 114 -11.52 5.08 -4.93
CA ASP A 114 -11.32 5.95 -6.08
C ASP A 114 -9.85 5.99 -6.53
N MET A 115 -8.92 6.08 -5.58
CA MET A 115 -7.48 6.05 -5.86
C MET A 115 -7.06 4.74 -6.54
N LEU A 116 -7.60 3.61 -6.09
CA LEU A 116 -7.21 2.28 -6.58
C LEU A 116 -7.91 1.90 -7.90
N VAL A 117 -9.13 2.38 -8.14
CA VAL A 117 -9.93 1.98 -9.32
C VAL A 117 -9.84 2.99 -10.46
N ASN A 118 -9.61 4.26 -10.16
CA ASN A 118 -9.64 5.36 -11.13
C ASN A 118 -8.37 6.24 -11.10
N PRO A 119 -7.16 5.69 -10.91
CA PRO A 119 -5.95 6.50 -10.91
C PRO A 119 -5.76 7.17 -12.29
N ARG A 120 -5.24 8.39 -12.30
CA ARG A 120 -5.11 9.17 -13.53
C ARG A 120 -3.84 8.87 -14.33
N PHE A 121 -2.74 8.58 -13.65
CA PHE A 121 -1.43 8.27 -14.23
C PHE A 121 -0.95 9.32 -15.27
N ASP A 122 -1.00 10.60 -14.92
CA ASP A 122 -0.53 11.66 -15.80
C ASP A 122 0.98 11.56 -16.03
N GLU A 123 1.41 11.74 -17.28
CA GLU A 123 2.83 11.59 -17.66
C GLU A 123 3.78 12.49 -16.86
N ALA A 124 3.34 13.70 -16.50
CA ALA A 124 4.13 14.63 -15.71
C ALA A 124 4.35 14.13 -14.28
N ASP A 125 3.30 13.54 -13.69
CA ASP A 125 3.35 12.95 -12.35
C ASP A 125 4.19 11.67 -12.35
N LEU A 126 4.02 10.80 -13.36
CA LEU A 126 4.84 9.60 -13.53
C LEU A 126 6.33 9.95 -13.60
N LYS A 127 6.72 10.95 -14.43
CA LYS A 127 8.10 11.42 -14.52
C LYS A 127 8.62 12.04 -13.21
N ALA A 128 7.74 12.64 -12.42
CA ALA A 128 8.14 13.16 -11.12
C ALA A 128 8.42 12.02 -10.14
N GLU A 129 7.55 11.00 -10.09
CA GLU A 129 7.72 9.86 -9.21
C GLU A 129 8.92 8.97 -9.59
N GLN A 130 9.22 8.81 -10.87
CA GLN A 130 10.48 8.16 -11.29
C GLN A 130 11.69 8.76 -10.58
N ARG A 131 11.75 10.09 -10.47
CA ARG A 131 12.85 10.76 -9.77
C ARG A 131 12.83 10.54 -8.27
N VAL A 132 11.65 10.56 -7.65
CA VAL A 132 11.48 10.31 -6.22
C VAL A 132 11.95 8.90 -5.88
N ILE A 133 11.51 7.88 -6.60
CA ILE A 133 11.88 6.49 -6.36
C ILE A 133 13.38 6.27 -6.56
N ILE A 134 13.99 6.90 -7.57
CA ILE A 134 15.45 6.81 -7.78
C ILE A 134 16.21 7.46 -6.61
N GLU A 135 15.69 8.55 -6.01
CA GLU A 135 16.31 9.12 -4.81
C GLU A 135 16.10 8.22 -3.58
N GLU A 136 14.94 7.56 -3.45
CA GLU A 136 14.73 6.56 -2.38
C GLU A 136 15.68 5.38 -2.50
N MET A 137 15.93 4.86 -3.70
CA MET A 137 16.92 3.80 -3.90
C MET A 137 18.29 4.20 -3.35
N LYS A 138 18.73 5.44 -3.59
CA LYS A 138 20.00 5.94 -3.03
C LYS A 138 19.97 6.03 -1.51
N MET A 139 18.82 6.41 -0.92
CA MET A 139 18.67 6.45 0.53
C MET A 139 18.78 5.05 1.14
N VAL A 140 18.24 4.03 0.47
CA VAL A 140 18.39 2.62 0.87
C VAL A 140 19.86 2.17 0.76
N GLU A 141 20.56 2.51 -0.34
CA GLU A 141 21.99 2.22 -0.52
C GLU A 141 22.85 2.89 0.57
N ASP A 142 22.49 4.09 1.00
CA ASP A 142 23.19 4.85 2.05
C ASP A 142 22.83 4.36 3.47
N SER A 143 21.79 3.54 3.63
CA SER A 143 21.39 2.91 4.91
C SER A 143 22.02 1.52 5.04
N PRO A 144 22.99 1.30 5.94
CA PRO A 144 23.63 -0.02 6.06
C PRO A 144 22.66 -1.14 6.43
N GLU A 145 21.61 -0.84 7.19
CA GLU A 145 20.63 -1.84 7.63
C GLU A 145 19.73 -2.29 6.46
N ASP A 146 19.20 -1.33 5.69
CA ASP A 146 18.32 -1.61 4.57
C ASP A 146 19.11 -2.26 3.42
N HIS A 147 20.27 -1.72 3.10
CA HIS A 147 21.16 -2.28 2.08
C HIS A 147 21.62 -3.71 2.39
N LEU A 148 21.87 -4.03 3.67
CA LEU A 148 22.19 -5.40 4.08
C LEU A 148 21.05 -6.37 3.79
N GLY A 149 19.79 -5.92 3.95
CA GLY A 149 18.60 -6.71 3.60
C GLY A 149 18.57 -7.07 2.11
N ASP A 150 18.80 -6.12 1.24
CA ASP A 150 18.85 -6.34 -0.21
C ASP A 150 19.99 -7.26 -0.62
N LEU A 151 21.20 -7.03 -0.10
CA LEU A 151 22.36 -7.90 -0.34
C LEU A 151 22.13 -9.34 0.15
N PHE A 152 21.46 -9.50 1.28
CA PHE A 152 21.10 -10.83 1.79
C PHE A 152 20.13 -11.56 0.85
N ASN A 153 19.09 -10.87 0.40
CA ASN A 153 18.11 -11.42 -0.52
C ASN A 153 18.77 -11.82 -1.86
N GLU A 154 19.61 -10.94 -2.41
CA GLU A 154 20.39 -11.23 -3.62
C GLU A 154 21.31 -12.46 -3.43
N ALA A 155 22.02 -12.54 -2.31
CA ALA A 155 22.93 -13.65 -2.04
C ALA A 155 22.19 -14.99 -1.89
N VAL A 156 20.97 -14.99 -1.32
CA VAL A 156 20.20 -16.22 -1.07
C VAL A 156 19.41 -16.64 -2.32
N PHE A 157 18.80 -15.70 -3.01
CA PHE A 157 17.84 -15.97 -4.10
C PHE A 157 18.41 -15.71 -5.51
N GLY A 158 19.55 -15.02 -5.61
CA GLY A 158 20.19 -14.69 -6.89
C GLY A 158 19.27 -13.94 -7.84
N SER A 159 19.16 -14.43 -9.07
CA SER A 159 18.28 -13.83 -10.10
C SER A 159 16.79 -14.19 -9.95
N HIS A 160 16.40 -14.91 -8.91
CA HIS A 160 15.00 -15.15 -8.63
C HIS A 160 14.33 -13.83 -8.21
N PRO A 161 13.04 -13.56 -8.56
CA PRO A 161 12.37 -12.30 -8.18
C PRO A 161 12.41 -11.94 -6.69
N LEU A 162 12.53 -12.89 -5.79
CA LEU A 162 12.73 -12.65 -4.36
C LEU A 162 14.13 -12.08 -4.01
N GLY A 163 15.09 -12.20 -4.91
CA GLY A 163 16.43 -11.62 -4.76
C GLY A 163 16.58 -10.22 -5.36
N LEU A 164 15.55 -9.74 -6.05
CA LEU A 164 15.56 -8.41 -6.66
C LEU A 164 15.00 -7.36 -5.69
N SER A 165 15.49 -6.12 -5.81
CA SER A 165 14.93 -5.00 -5.04
C SER A 165 13.46 -4.79 -5.37
N ILE A 166 12.65 -4.51 -4.34
CA ILE A 166 11.22 -4.19 -4.48
C ILE A 166 11.02 -2.89 -5.29
N ALA A 167 11.92 -1.93 -5.12
CA ALA A 167 11.89 -0.66 -5.84
C ALA A 167 12.34 -0.78 -7.31
N GLY A 168 12.89 -1.94 -7.71
CA GLY A 168 13.46 -2.13 -9.04
C GLY A 168 14.88 -1.58 -9.18
N THR A 169 15.22 -1.16 -10.40
CA THR A 169 16.48 -0.49 -10.73
C THR A 169 16.21 0.86 -11.38
N PRO A 170 17.20 1.79 -11.42
CA PRO A 170 17.04 3.05 -12.15
C PRO A 170 16.66 2.87 -13.62
N GLU A 171 17.06 1.77 -14.26
CA GLU A 171 16.75 1.44 -15.65
C GLU A 171 15.28 1.02 -15.79
N THR A 172 14.79 0.09 -14.94
CA THR A 172 13.41 -0.39 -15.00
C THR A 172 12.40 0.69 -14.61
N VAL A 173 12.74 1.55 -13.64
CA VAL A 173 11.88 2.69 -13.23
C VAL A 173 11.78 3.76 -14.32
N ARG A 174 12.80 3.91 -15.19
CA ARG A 174 12.76 4.89 -16.30
C ARG A 174 12.13 4.36 -17.58
N SER A 175 11.94 3.04 -17.68
CA SER A 175 11.37 2.42 -18.88
C SER A 175 9.87 2.68 -18.98
#